data_66ab2523314ff1055c153306a94bbc60
#
_entry.id   66ab2523314ff1055c153306a94bbc60
#
_cell.length_a   1.000
_cell.length_b   1.000
_cell.length_c   1.000
_cell.angle_alpha   90.00
_cell.angle_beta   90.00
_cell.angle_gamma   90.00
#
_symmetry.space_group_name_H-M   'P 1'
#
loop_
_entity.id
_entity.type
_entity.pdbx_description
1 polymer ?
#
loop_
_entity_poly.entity_id
_entity_poly.type
_entity_poly.pdbx_seq_one_letter_code
_entity_poly.pdbx_strand_id
1 'polypeptide(L)'
;MSAFTELWSQLKQPGQPAPYMLIDCAGVEGGAERLPRDIFDEFECLFTGDLAEELEDVAPYLGRLASLGPEAQAVVEDLLARHLGILVTLPPPAGSDEPPSFSQVHRHFRKFNVVYGPEGKPLFFRYYDPRVIVDVLKVLDEQQLISFFGPVAWLCLAGADGCMVHCTLAAGQLAVRE
;
A
#
# COMPACT_ATOMS: atom_id res chain seq x y z
N MET A 1 -6.91 -19.38 -14.12
CA MET A 1 -5.84 -18.43 -13.71
C MET A 1 -6.24 -17.90 -12.32
N SER A 2 -5.31 -17.74 -11.39
CA SER A 2 -5.67 -17.13 -10.10
C SER A 2 -5.97 -15.64 -10.28
N ALA A 3 -6.82 -15.05 -9.42
CA ALA A 3 -7.12 -13.62 -9.43
C ALA A 3 -5.83 -12.77 -9.36
N PHE A 4 -4.85 -13.23 -8.58
CA PHE A 4 -3.54 -12.59 -8.51
C PHE A 4 -2.76 -12.62 -9.84
N THR A 5 -2.79 -13.75 -10.57
CA THR A 5 -2.12 -13.85 -11.88
C THR A 5 -2.72 -12.88 -12.90
N GLU A 6 -4.03 -12.69 -12.85
CA GLU A 6 -4.74 -11.76 -13.71
C GLU A 6 -4.38 -10.30 -13.38
N LEU A 7 -4.40 -9.96 -12.10
CA LEU A 7 -3.92 -8.68 -11.59
C LEU A 7 -2.48 -8.39 -12.04
N TRP A 8 -1.58 -9.35 -11.85
CA TRP A 8 -0.16 -9.19 -12.22
C TRP A 8 0.03 -8.95 -13.71
N SER A 9 -0.80 -9.60 -14.54
CA SER A 9 -0.81 -9.38 -15.98
C SER A 9 -1.30 -7.97 -16.36
N GLN A 10 -2.24 -7.40 -15.63
CA GLN A 10 -2.72 -6.04 -15.83
C GLN A 10 -1.62 -5.01 -15.48
N LEU A 11 -0.88 -5.22 -14.38
CA LEU A 11 0.24 -4.36 -14.00
C LEU A 11 1.36 -4.31 -15.05
N LYS A 12 1.54 -5.38 -15.81
CA LYS A 12 2.55 -5.47 -16.89
C LYS A 12 2.14 -4.77 -18.18
N GLN A 13 0.94 -4.23 -18.28
CA GLN A 13 0.51 -3.55 -19.50
C GLN A 13 1.34 -2.28 -19.74
N PRO A 14 1.66 -1.98 -21.01
CA PRO A 14 2.39 -0.77 -21.35
C PRO A 14 1.71 0.51 -20.81
N GLY A 15 2.50 1.42 -20.29
CA GLY A 15 2.00 2.70 -19.75
C GLY A 15 1.52 2.66 -18.30
N GLN A 16 1.53 1.50 -17.66
CA GLN A 16 1.25 1.43 -16.23
C GLN A 16 2.47 1.92 -15.42
N PRO A 17 2.29 2.79 -14.42
CA PRO A 17 3.38 3.16 -13.52
C PRO A 17 3.79 1.96 -12.66
N ALA A 18 5.05 1.97 -12.22
CA ALA A 18 5.54 0.95 -11.28
C ALA A 18 4.67 0.93 -10.01
N PRO A 19 4.18 -0.23 -9.59
CA PRO A 19 3.36 -0.33 -8.40
C PRO A 19 4.22 -0.26 -7.14
N TYR A 20 3.55 0.03 -6.02
CA TYR A 20 4.14 0.09 -4.69
C TYR A 20 3.59 -1.00 -3.80
N MET A 21 4.34 -1.34 -2.77
CA MET A 21 3.90 -2.17 -1.65
C MET A 21 3.93 -1.36 -0.36
N LEU A 22 2.80 -1.31 0.35
CA LEU A 22 2.78 -1.00 1.78
C LEU A 22 2.97 -2.32 2.53
N ILE A 23 3.95 -2.40 3.42
CA ILE A 23 4.31 -3.64 4.11
C ILE A 23 4.27 -3.41 5.62
N ASP A 24 3.52 -4.25 6.32
CA ASP A 24 3.51 -4.33 7.79
C ASP A 24 4.61 -5.28 8.26
N CYS A 25 5.78 -4.74 8.58
CA CYS A 25 6.91 -5.56 9.00
C CYS A 25 6.76 -6.17 10.40
N ALA A 26 5.78 -5.74 11.20
CA ALA A 26 5.49 -6.37 12.48
C ALA A 26 5.05 -7.85 12.35
N GLY A 27 4.53 -8.25 11.19
CA GLY A 27 4.17 -9.63 10.89
C GLY A 27 5.24 -10.42 10.13
N VAL A 28 6.35 -9.79 9.76
CA VAL A 28 7.46 -10.44 9.06
C VAL A 28 8.39 -11.08 10.07
N GLU A 29 8.61 -12.39 9.96
CA GLU A 29 9.55 -13.10 10.84
C GLU A 29 10.97 -12.57 10.63
N GLY A 30 11.57 -12.00 11.68
CA GLY A 30 12.88 -11.33 11.62
C GLY A 30 12.83 -9.89 11.10
N GLY A 31 11.62 -9.30 10.97
CA GLY A 31 11.45 -7.87 10.70
C GLY A 31 11.79 -7.44 9.27
N ALA A 32 11.93 -6.13 9.10
CA ALA A 32 12.18 -5.48 7.81
C ALA A 32 13.50 -5.93 7.13
N GLU A 33 14.50 -6.36 7.92
CA GLU A 33 15.78 -6.85 7.39
C GLU A 33 15.65 -8.14 6.58
N ARG A 34 14.59 -8.93 6.82
CA ARG A 34 14.33 -10.19 6.13
C ARG A 34 13.56 -10.04 4.82
N LEU A 35 13.09 -8.85 4.52
CA LEU A 35 12.45 -8.60 3.24
C LEU A 35 13.48 -8.62 2.10
N PRO A 36 13.17 -9.25 0.95
CA PRO A 36 14.02 -9.20 -0.24
C PRO A 36 13.97 -7.79 -0.85
N ARG A 37 14.89 -6.94 -0.43
CA ARG A 37 14.93 -5.50 -0.83
C ARG A 37 15.30 -5.29 -2.29
N ASP A 38 15.92 -6.25 -2.93
CA ASP A 38 16.36 -6.24 -4.34
C ASP A 38 15.20 -6.22 -5.35
N ILE A 39 13.99 -6.56 -4.92
CA ILE A 39 12.79 -6.38 -5.76
C ILE A 39 12.30 -4.92 -5.80
N PHE A 40 12.82 -4.05 -4.94
CA PHE A 40 12.46 -2.63 -4.86
C PHE A 40 13.60 -1.75 -5.35
N ASP A 41 13.29 -0.70 -6.11
CA ASP A 41 14.25 0.34 -6.48
C ASP A 41 14.30 1.48 -5.44
N GLU A 42 13.21 1.67 -4.69
CA GLU A 42 13.12 2.55 -3.54
C GLU A 42 12.34 1.85 -2.43
N PHE A 43 12.85 1.91 -1.19
CA PHE A 43 12.27 1.22 -0.04
C PHE A 43 12.57 2.00 1.24
N GLU A 44 11.55 2.60 1.86
CA GLU A 44 11.72 3.47 3.02
C GLU A 44 10.69 3.20 4.12
N CYS A 45 11.14 3.37 5.37
CA CYS A 45 10.30 3.33 6.56
C CYS A 45 9.28 4.47 6.56
N LEU A 46 8.04 4.17 6.92
CA LEU A 46 6.96 5.17 7.02
C LEU A 46 6.92 5.87 8.37
N PHE A 47 7.63 5.38 9.39
CA PHE A 47 7.84 6.10 10.63
C PHE A 47 8.96 7.12 10.50
N THR A 48 9.10 8.03 11.48
CA THR A 48 10.11 9.10 11.49
C THR A 48 10.59 9.41 12.90
N GLY A 49 11.78 10.04 12.99
CA GLY A 49 12.39 10.41 14.25
C GLY A 49 12.64 9.20 15.14
N ASP A 50 12.54 9.40 16.45
CA ASP A 50 12.83 8.38 17.46
C ASP A 50 11.99 7.10 17.24
N LEU A 51 10.75 7.24 16.76
CA LEU A 51 9.88 6.10 16.48
C LEU A 51 10.42 5.22 15.35
N ALA A 52 11.04 5.80 14.33
CA ALA A 52 11.69 5.04 13.26
C ALA A 52 12.92 4.29 13.77
N GLU A 53 13.71 4.91 14.64
CA GLU A 53 14.91 4.30 15.21
C GLU A 53 14.57 3.15 16.17
N GLU A 54 13.55 3.34 17.03
CA GLU A 54 13.16 2.34 18.03
C GLU A 54 12.41 1.14 17.44
N LEU A 55 11.67 1.34 16.35
CA LEU A 55 10.76 0.34 15.76
C LEU A 55 11.12 -0.05 14.34
N GLU A 56 12.35 0.22 13.87
CA GLU A 56 12.77 -0.04 12.49
C GLU A 56 12.39 -1.43 11.99
N ASP A 57 12.63 -2.45 12.79
CA ASP A 57 12.38 -3.84 12.41
C ASP A 57 10.89 -4.19 12.21
N VAL A 58 9.99 -3.49 12.91
CA VAL A 58 8.56 -3.78 12.93
C VAL A 58 7.71 -2.66 12.33
N ALA A 59 8.35 -1.60 11.87
CA ALA A 59 7.68 -0.46 11.27
C ALA A 59 6.99 -0.83 9.94
N PRO A 60 6.01 -0.03 9.50
CA PRO A 60 5.52 -0.12 8.13
C PRO A 60 6.53 0.48 7.16
N TYR A 61 6.64 -0.15 5.99
CA TYR A 61 7.50 0.30 4.90
C TYR A 61 6.70 0.54 3.62
N LEU A 62 7.18 1.46 2.82
CA LEU A 62 6.76 1.65 1.43
C LEU A 62 7.90 1.24 0.52
N GLY A 63 7.64 0.34 -0.41
CA GLY A 63 8.58 -0.06 -1.47
C GLY A 63 7.98 0.17 -2.85
N ARG A 64 8.75 0.71 -3.79
CA ARG A 64 8.39 0.75 -5.21
C ARG A 64 9.03 -0.45 -5.91
N LEU A 65 8.26 -1.23 -6.65
CA LEU A 65 8.79 -2.40 -7.35
C LEU A 65 9.72 -1.98 -8.50
N ALA A 66 10.95 -2.48 -8.50
CA ALA A 66 11.94 -2.22 -9.55
C ALA A 66 11.56 -2.89 -10.88
N SER A 67 10.88 -4.03 -10.80
CA SER A 67 10.42 -4.80 -11.97
C SER A 67 9.23 -5.66 -11.61
N LEU A 68 8.51 -6.14 -12.63
CA LEU A 68 7.40 -7.10 -12.48
C LEU A 68 7.82 -8.51 -12.92
N GLY A 69 9.07 -8.88 -12.63
CA GLY A 69 9.62 -10.21 -12.90
C GLY A 69 9.02 -11.31 -12.01
N PRO A 70 9.39 -12.59 -12.28
CA PRO A 70 8.87 -13.73 -11.51
C PRO A 70 9.21 -13.68 -10.02
N GLU A 71 10.37 -13.15 -9.66
CA GLU A 71 10.81 -13.01 -8.27
C GLU A 71 9.95 -12.02 -7.50
N ALA A 72 9.77 -10.81 -8.05
CA ALA A 72 8.87 -9.81 -7.46
C ALA A 72 7.44 -10.33 -7.38
N GLN A 73 6.97 -11.07 -8.39
CA GLN A 73 5.66 -11.71 -8.38
C GLN A 73 5.50 -12.66 -7.19
N ALA A 74 6.46 -13.55 -6.97
CA ALA A 74 6.41 -14.53 -5.89
C ALA A 74 6.42 -13.86 -4.50
N VAL A 75 7.26 -12.84 -4.32
CA VAL A 75 7.34 -12.10 -3.05
C VAL A 75 6.06 -11.33 -2.78
N VAL A 76 5.51 -10.62 -3.76
CA VAL A 76 4.26 -9.87 -3.60
C VAL A 76 3.10 -10.82 -3.30
N GLU A 77 3.00 -11.95 -4.01
CA GLU A 77 1.97 -12.96 -3.76
C GLU A 77 2.05 -13.52 -2.32
N ASP A 78 3.25 -13.83 -1.82
CA ASP A 78 3.47 -14.28 -0.44
C ASP A 78 3.04 -13.22 0.58
N LEU A 79 3.48 -11.96 0.41
CA LEU A 79 3.12 -10.87 1.31
C LEU A 79 1.60 -10.64 1.36
N LEU A 80 0.92 -10.69 0.22
CA LEU A 80 -0.53 -10.55 0.16
C LEU A 80 -1.22 -11.75 0.83
N ALA A 81 -0.82 -12.98 0.51
CA ALA A 81 -1.41 -14.19 1.08
C ALA A 81 -1.27 -14.29 2.60
N ARG A 82 -0.20 -13.73 3.15
CA ARG A 82 0.06 -13.66 4.60
C ARG A 82 -0.56 -12.43 5.28
N HIS A 83 -1.31 -11.62 4.57
CA HIS A 83 -1.86 -10.33 5.05
C HIS A 83 -0.80 -9.38 5.62
N LEU A 84 0.37 -9.34 4.99
CA LEU A 84 1.49 -8.49 5.40
C LEU A 84 1.70 -7.31 4.45
N GLY A 85 0.96 -7.23 3.36
CA GLY A 85 1.14 -6.20 2.35
C GLY A 85 -0.16 -5.75 1.69
N ILE A 86 -0.12 -4.52 1.20
CA ILE A 86 -1.13 -3.92 0.34
C ILE A 86 -0.44 -3.44 -0.93
N LEU A 87 -0.87 -3.93 -2.07
CA LEU A 87 -0.40 -3.46 -3.37
C LEU A 87 -1.10 -2.13 -3.71
N VAL A 88 -0.31 -1.15 -4.08
CA VAL A 88 -0.76 0.22 -4.37
C VAL A 88 -0.38 0.59 -5.78
N THR A 89 -1.30 1.15 -6.54
CA THR A 89 -1.02 1.70 -7.87
C THR A 89 -1.38 3.16 -7.97
N LEU A 90 -0.69 3.84 -8.86
CA LEU A 90 -0.98 5.21 -9.26
C LEU A 90 -1.74 5.20 -10.58
N PRO A 91 -2.48 6.27 -10.91
CA PRO A 91 -3.08 6.40 -12.22
C PRO A 91 -1.99 6.49 -13.30
N PRO A 92 -2.24 5.95 -14.51
CA PRO A 92 -1.38 6.21 -15.64
C PRO A 92 -1.23 7.72 -15.87
N PRO A 93 -0.04 8.19 -16.27
CA PRO A 93 0.16 9.61 -16.54
C PRO A 93 -0.78 10.10 -17.63
N ALA A 94 -1.43 11.24 -17.40
CA ALA A 94 -2.31 11.89 -18.36
C ALA A 94 -1.50 12.87 -19.21
N GLY A 95 -1.30 12.56 -20.49
CA GLY A 95 -0.57 13.44 -21.41
C GLY A 95 0.92 13.56 -21.05
N SER A 96 1.37 14.81 -20.79
CA SER A 96 2.77 15.12 -20.45
C SER A 96 3.03 15.16 -18.93
N ASP A 97 2.06 14.82 -18.10
CA ASP A 97 2.21 14.88 -16.66
C ASP A 97 3.12 13.73 -16.18
N GLU A 98 4.10 14.05 -15.35
CA GLU A 98 4.92 13.03 -14.71
C GLU A 98 4.15 12.42 -13.54
N PRO A 99 4.24 11.09 -13.36
CA PRO A 99 3.66 10.44 -12.19
C PRO A 99 4.31 10.97 -10.90
N PRO A 100 3.60 10.94 -9.76
CA PRO A 100 4.18 11.33 -8.48
C PRO A 100 5.48 10.57 -8.21
N SER A 101 6.51 11.28 -7.74
CA SER A 101 7.77 10.67 -7.33
C SER A 101 7.57 9.78 -6.10
N PHE A 102 8.52 8.86 -5.84
CA PHE A 102 8.51 8.03 -4.64
C PHE A 102 8.38 8.88 -3.36
N SER A 103 9.17 9.94 -3.23
CA SER A 103 9.10 10.85 -2.08
C SER A 103 7.73 11.50 -1.88
N GLN A 104 7.00 11.79 -2.96
CA GLN A 104 5.65 12.34 -2.86
C GLN A 104 4.65 11.29 -2.36
N VAL A 105 4.72 10.05 -2.86
CA VAL A 105 3.89 8.93 -2.42
C VAL A 105 4.22 8.55 -0.97
N HIS A 106 5.50 8.47 -0.62
CA HIS A 106 5.97 8.20 0.74
C HIS A 106 5.47 9.26 1.73
N ARG A 107 5.62 10.56 1.40
CA ARG A 107 5.10 11.66 2.21
C ARG A 107 3.57 11.62 2.33
N HIS A 108 2.89 11.20 1.28
CA HIS A 108 1.43 11.04 1.30
C HIS A 108 1.01 10.03 2.36
N PHE A 109 1.55 8.82 2.35
CA PHE A 109 1.19 7.78 3.30
C PHE A 109 1.60 8.12 4.75
N ARG A 110 2.76 8.73 4.96
CA ARG A 110 3.21 9.14 6.29
C ARG A 110 2.23 10.04 7.06
N LYS A 111 1.39 10.80 6.36
CA LYS A 111 0.38 11.69 6.99
C LYS A 111 -0.65 10.91 7.78
N PHE A 112 -0.86 9.64 7.47
CA PHE A 112 -1.92 8.82 8.06
C PHE A 112 -1.44 7.96 9.23
N ASN A 113 -0.15 7.94 9.55
CA ASN A 113 0.37 7.18 10.69
C ASN A 113 -0.25 7.63 12.02
N VAL A 114 -0.58 8.91 12.12
CA VAL A 114 -1.26 9.48 13.28
C VAL A 114 -2.52 10.18 12.82
N VAL A 115 -3.64 9.80 13.40
CA VAL A 115 -4.94 10.47 13.24
C VAL A 115 -5.38 11.01 14.59
N TYR A 116 -6.31 11.96 14.59
CA TYR A 116 -6.82 12.55 15.83
C TYR A 116 -8.26 12.09 16.06
N GLY A 117 -8.48 11.49 17.22
CA GLY A 117 -9.83 11.12 17.65
C GLY A 117 -10.71 12.34 17.96
N PRO A 118 -12.00 12.13 18.28
CA PRO A 118 -12.97 13.21 18.56
C PRO A 118 -12.54 14.16 19.68
N GLU A 119 -11.72 13.67 20.62
CA GLU A 119 -11.20 14.47 21.75
C GLU A 119 -9.85 15.15 21.41
N GLY A 120 -9.40 15.11 20.15
CA GLY A 120 -8.11 15.67 19.73
C GLY A 120 -6.89 14.87 20.20
N LYS A 121 -7.07 13.66 20.71
CA LYS A 121 -5.97 12.78 21.11
C LYS A 121 -5.36 12.10 19.89
N PRO A 122 -4.01 12.05 19.78
CA PRO A 122 -3.35 11.32 18.69
C PRO A 122 -3.57 9.81 18.86
N LEU A 123 -3.90 9.16 17.77
CA LEU A 123 -4.08 7.72 17.68
C LEU A 123 -3.22 7.20 16.53
N PHE A 124 -2.48 6.12 16.76
CA PHE A 124 -1.77 5.43 15.69
C PHE A 124 -2.79 4.72 14.81
N PHE A 125 -2.71 5.00 13.50
CA PHE A 125 -3.59 4.40 12.52
C PHE A 125 -2.80 3.41 11.64
N ARG A 126 -3.10 2.13 11.79
CA ARG A 126 -2.47 1.03 11.04
C ARG A 126 -3.15 0.82 9.68
N TYR A 127 -3.20 1.84 8.85
CA TYR A 127 -3.78 1.76 7.49
C TYR A 127 -3.05 0.78 6.57
N TYR A 128 -1.83 0.42 6.92
CA TYR A 128 -0.99 -0.55 6.22
C TYR A 128 -1.30 -2.02 6.60
N ASP A 129 -2.18 -2.26 7.57
CA ASP A 129 -2.66 -3.60 7.94
C ASP A 129 -3.84 -4.00 7.04
N PRO A 130 -3.69 -5.01 6.16
CA PRO A 130 -4.74 -5.45 5.24
C PRO A 130 -6.04 -5.89 5.95
N ARG A 131 -5.94 -6.35 7.19
CA ARG A 131 -7.08 -6.83 7.99
C ARG A 131 -7.95 -5.71 8.53
N VAL A 132 -7.44 -4.48 8.52
CA VAL A 132 -8.09 -3.31 9.15
C VAL A 132 -8.54 -2.30 8.10
N ILE A 133 -7.76 -2.10 7.04
CA ILE A 133 -7.93 -0.95 6.14
C ILE A 133 -9.30 -0.92 5.45
N VAL A 134 -9.82 -2.05 4.98
CA VAL A 134 -11.10 -2.09 4.24
C VAL A 134 -12.25 -1.60 5.10
N ASP A 135 -12.31 -2.03 6.37
CA ASP A 135 -13.38 -1.64 7.27
C ASP A 135 -13.27 -0.17 7.68
N VAL A 136 -12.05 0.33 7.82
CA VAL A 136 -11.83 1.76 8.06
C VAL A 136 -12.27 2.58 6.85
N LEU A 137 -11.88 2.19 5.62
CA LEU A 137 -12.29 2.92 4.41
C LEU A 137 -13.81 3.01 4.26
N LYS A 138 -14.56 1.98 4.67
CA LYS A 138 -16.04 1.97 4.63
C LYS A 138 -16.71 2.98 5.55
N VAL A 139 -16.05 3.44 6.61
CA VAL A 139 -16.58 4.40 7.59
C VAL A 139 -16.09 5.83 7.41
N LEU A 140 -15.13 6.05 6.51
CA LEU A 140 -14.64 7.38 6.16
C LEU A 140 -15.67 8.14 5.33
N ASP A 141 -15.77 9.45 5.57
CA ASP A 141 -16.56 10.34 4.73
C ASP A 141 -15.86 10.61 3.37
N GLU A 142 -16.58 11.26 2.45
CA GLU A 142 -16.08 11.55 1.10
C GLU A 142 -14.75 12.35 1.13
N GLN A 143 -14.63 13.36 1.99
CA GLN A 143 -13.44 14.19 2.05
C GLN A 143 -12.24 13.41 2.61
N GLN A 144 -12.49 12.57 3.60
CA GLN A 144 -11.48 11.67 4.18
C GLN A 144 -11.01 10.64 3.14
N LEU A 145 -11.94 10.05 2.39
CA LEU A 145 -11.61 9.12 1.28
C LEU A 145 -10.77 9.81 0.20
N ILE A 146 -11.18 11.00 -0.26
CA ILE A 146 -10.41 11.78 -1.23
C ILE A 146 -9.00 12.08 -0.69
N SER A 147 -8.90 12.47 0.57
CA SER A 147 -7.61 12.73 1.21
C SER A 147 -6.74 11.49 1.29
N PHE A 148 -7.32 10.35 1.67
CA PHE A 148 -6.59 9.08 1.83
C PHE A 148 -6.12 8.51 0.49
N PHE A 149 -6.98 8.47 -0.53
CA PHE A 149 -6.57 8.00 -1.86
C PHE A 149 -5.56 8.96 -2.50
N GLY A 150 -5.77 10.28 -2.45
CA GLY A 150 -4.83 11.28 -2.98
C GLY A 150 -4.27 10.89 -4.36
N PRO A 151 -2.97 10.51 -4.47
CA PRO A 151 -2.35 10.10 -5.73
C PRO A 151 -2.65 8.63 -6.10
N VAL A 152 -3.31 7.88 -5.25
CA VAL A 152 -3.54 6.43 -5.40
C VAL A 152 -4.72 6.18 -6.34
N ALA A 153 -4.53 5.31 -7.34
CA ALA A 153 -5.61 4.86 -8.22
C ALA A 153 -6.43 3.75 -7.56
N TRP A 154 -5.74 2.75 -7.01
CA TRP A 154 -6.38 1.65 -6.30
C TRP A 154 -5.42 0.96 -5.34
N LEU A 155 -6.02 0.27 -4.37
CA LEU A 155 -5.36 -0.64 -3.44
C LEU A 155 -5.83 -2.06 -3.74
N CYS A 156 -4.93 -3.03 -3.63
CA CYS A 156 -5.26 -4.44 -3.69
C CYS A 156 -4.62 -5.20 -2.53
N LEU A 157 -5.40 -6.03 -1.89
CA LEU A 157 -5.01 -6.82 -0.71
C LEU A 157 -5.74 -8.17 -0.71
N ALA A 158 -5.27 -9.10 0.11
CA ALA A 158 -6.00 -10.36 0.31
C ALA A 158 -7.11 -10.16 1.35
N GLY A 159 -8.32 -10.58 1.01
CA GLY A 159 -9.45 -10.68 1.93
C GLY A 159 -9.31 -11.85 2.91
N ALA A 160 -10.21 -11.92 3.89
CA ALA A 160 -10.16 -12.94 4.94
C ALA A 160 -10.31 -14.38 4.41
N ASP A 161 -10.97 -14.55 3.28
CA ASP A 161 -11.17 -15.82 2.57
C ASP A 161 -10.08 -16.13 1.53
N GLY A 162 -9.06 -15.24 1.42
CA GLY A 162 -7.97 -15.34 0.45
C GLY A 162 -8.34 -14.83 -0.95
N CYS A 163 -9.53 -14.27 -1.16
CA CYS A 163 -9.85 -13.56 -2.41
C CYS A 163 -9.06 -12.24 -2.51
N MET A 164 -8.93 -11.72 -3.70
CA MET A 164 -8.26 -10.43 -3.93
C MET A 164 -9.30 -9.31 -3.84
N VAL A 165 -9.10 -8.41 -2.87
CA VAL A 165 -9.97 -7.24 -2.66
C VAL A 165 -9.35 -6.01 -3.30
N HIS A 166 -10.10 -5.38 -4.19
CA HIS A 166 -9.74 -4.12 -4.84
C HIS A 166 -10.53 -2.96 -4.28
N CYS A 167 -9.84 -1.94 -3.81
CA CYS A 167 -10.44 -0.70 -3.33
C CYS A 167 -10.07 0.46 -4.26
N THR A 168 -11.08 1.14 -4.79
CA THR A 168 -10.92 2.32 -5.65
C THR A 168 -11.81 3.45 -5.16
N LEU A 169 -11.46 4.67 -5.53
CA LEU A 169 -12.32 5.83 -5.32
C LEU A 169 -12.95 6.25 -6.65
N ALA A 170 -14.26 6.14 -6.77
CA ALA A 170 -15.02 6.55 -7.96
C ALA A 170 -16.02 7.65 -7.60
N ALA A 171 -15.87 8.83 -8.20
CA ALA A 171 -16.72 10.00 -7.92
C ALA A 171 -16.87 10.32 -6.41
N GLY A 172 -15.77 10.23 -5.66
CA GLY A 172 -15.76 10.50 -4.21
C GLY A 172 -16.30 9.35 -3.34
N GLN A 173 -16.70 8.24 -3.94
CA GLN A 173 -17.25 7.07 -3.23
C GLN A 173 -16.28 5.88 -3.31
N LEU A 174 -16.19 5.15 -2.20
CA LEU A 174 -15.42 3.92 -2.14
C LEU A 174 -16.14 2.82 -2.93
N ALA A 175 -15.41 2.22 -3.87
CA ALA A 175 -15.81 1.00 -4.55
C ALA A 175 -14.89 -0.15 -4.10
N VAL A 176 -15.48 -1.19 -3.53
CA VAL A 176 -14.78 -2.42 -3.11
C VAL A 176 -15.26 -3.55 -4.00
N ARG A 177 -14.34 -4.31 -4.59
CA ARG A 177 -14.61 -5.48 -5.45
C ARG A 177 -13.76 -6.65 -4.97
N GLU A 178 -14.39 -7.79 -4.92
CA GLU A 178 -13.77 -9.10 -4.66
C GLU A 178 -13.61 -9.88 -5.96
#